data_6bc2b74217e6795a6c15486ff75eaf77
#
_entry.id   6bc2b74217e6795a6c15486ff75eaf77
#
_cell.length_a   1.000
_cell.length_b   1.000
_cell.length_c   1.000
_cell.angle_alpha   90.00
_cell.angle_beta   90.00
_cell.angle_gamma   90.00
#
_symmetry.space_group_name_H-M   'P 1'
#
loop_
_entity.id
_entity.type
_entity.pdbx_description
1 polymer ?
#
loop_
_entity_poly.entity_id
_entity_poly.type
_entity_poly.pdbx_seq_one_letter_code
_entity_poly.pdbx_strand_id
1 'polypeptide(L)'
;MKNLTKTSILNLKQSSTLVINEKCKELILKGKKVYQFGFGQSPFPVPETIVNTLKKNAHRKEYLPIQGLPELRENISNYLAKRTGNDYPKENILITPGSKEAMLLIHIAFNGEIIIPAPGWVSYEPQAEIGSNKVHWLETTRENNWFPTGKELEKKIKSVGKNKNLILILNSPNNPSGAVCKNLEELAKVAKKYKIMVLSDEIYTDLTFNNEYNSISKFYPELSFITGGLSKWCGAGGWRLGFLAVPKKLTEFLKSLKSLASESYSTVNTPTQYASVEAYAHEHNLYKLKVR
;
A
#
# COMPACT_ATOMS: atom_id res chain seq x y z
N MET A 1 -14.76 -17.19 -32.85
CA MET A 1 -13.36 -17.10 -32.39
C MET A 1 -13.29 -17.64 -30.96
N LYS A 2 -12.25 -18.44 -30.62
CA LYS A 2 -12.03 -18.83 -29.21
C LYS A 2 -11.77 -17.59 -28.38
N ASN A 3 -12.28 -17.53 -27.15
CA ASN A 3 -11.99 -16.45 -26.23
C ASN A 3 -10.48 -16.43 -25.92
N LEU A 4 -9.77 -15.36 -26.30
CA LEU A 4 -8.33 -15.22 -26.13
C LEU A 4 -7.94 -14.64 -24.76
N THR A 5 -8.92 -14.15 -24.01
CA THR A 5 -8.71 -13.51 -22.72
C THR A 5 -8.91 -14.52 -21.57
N LYS A 6 -8.01 -14.52 -20.58
CA LYS A 6 -8.19 -15.33 -19.37
C LYS A 6 -9.49 -14.94 -18.67
N THR A 7 -10.22 -15.94 -18.16
CA THR A 7 -11.51 -15.73 -17.47
C THR A 7 -11.39 -14.76 -16.29
N SER A 8 -10.29 -14.81 -15.53
CA SER A 8 -10.02 -13.90 -14.42
C SER A 8 -9.83 -12.44 -14.83
N ILE A 9 -9.54 -12.17 -16.11
CA ILE A 9 -9.32 -10.82 -16.66
C ILE A 9 -10.52 -10.32 -17.45
N LEU A 10 -11.34 -11.22 -17.97
CA LEU A 10 -12.45 -10.90 -18.88
C LEU A 10 -13.45 -9.90 -18.29
N ASN A 11 -13.72 -10.03 -17.01
CA ASN A 11 -14.68 -9.19 -16.28
C ASN A 11 -14.03 -8.05 -15.48
N LEU A 12 -12.69 -7.92 -15.55
CA LEU A 12 -11.96 -6.92 -14.81
C LEU A 12 -12.31 -5.52 -15.34
N LYS A 13 -12.89 -4.70 -14.48
CA LYS A 13 -13.24 -3.31 -14.83
C LYS A 13 -12.05 -2.38 -14.62
N GLN A 14 -11.97 -1.33 -15.42
CA GLN A 14 -11.05 -0.22 -15.12
C GLN A 14 -11.30 0.35 -13.72
N SER A 15 -10.22 0.83 -13.08
CA SER A 15 -10.35 1.51 -11.78
C SER A 15 -11.33 2.68 -11.89
N SER A 16 -12.39 2.66 -11.10
CA SER A 16 -13.43 3.70 -11.09
C SER A 16 -12.85 5.10 -10.83
N THR A 17 -11.79 5.21 -10.04
CA THR A 17 -11.11 6.50 -9.79
C THR A 17 -10.44 7.06 -11.04
N LEU A 18 -9.87 6.22 -11.90
CA LEU A 18 -9.28 6.64 -13.18
C LEU A 18 -10.37 7.05 -14.17
N VAL A 19 -11.43 6.26 -14.31
CA VAL A 19 -12.57 6.57 -15.18
C VAL A 19 -13.21 7.91 -14.80
N ILE A 20 -13.42 8.16 -13.50
CA ILE A 20 -13.96 9.44 -13.01
C ILE A 20 -13.02 10.59 -13.35
N ASN A 21 -11.71 10.42 -13.17
CA ASN A 21 -10.73 11.47 -13.47
C ASN A 21 -10.70 11.80 -14.97
N GLU A 22 -10.75 10.80 -15.85
CA GLU A 22 -10.84 10.99 -17.31
C GLU A 22 -12.13 11.73 -17.67
N LYS A 23 -13.25 11.35 -17.06
CA LYS A 23 -14.54 12.04 -17.26
C LYS A 23 -14.52 13.49 -16.81
N CYS A 24 -13.89 13.78 -15.68
CA CYS A 24 -13.70 15.16 -15.21
C CYS A 24 -12.92 15.99 -16.23
N LYS A 25 -11.81 15.45 -16.76
CA LYS A 25 -10.99 16.13 -17.78
C LYS A 25 -11.80 16.41 -19.06
N GLU A 26 -12.56 15.43 -19.53
CA GLU A 26 -13.43 15.57 -20.70
C GLU A 26 -14.45 16.72 -20.51
N LEU A 27 -15.09 16.78 -19.33
CA LEU A 27 -16.08 17.81 -19.03
C LEU A 27 -15.44 19.21 -18.95
N ILE A 28 -14.24 19.32 -18.38
CA ILE A 28 -13.48 20.59 -18.33
C ILE A 28 -13.13 21.07 -19.75
N LEU A 29 -12.65 20.16 -20.61
CA LEU A 29 -12.37 20.48 -22.02
C LEU A 29 -13.60 20.94 -22.79
N LYS A 30 -14.80 20.52 -22.37
CA LYS A 30 -16.10 20.99 -22.90
C LYS A 30 -16.58 22.30 -22.25
N GLY A 31 -15.72 23.00 -21.50
CA GLY A 31 -16.04 24.27 -20.86
C GLY A 31 -16.93 24.15 -19.60
N LYS A 32 -17.17 22.95 -19.06
CA LYS A 32 -17.99 22.78 -17.87
C LYS A 32 -17.16 23.05 -16.60
N LYS A 33 -17.77 23.72 -15.62
CA LYS A 33 -17.19 23.87 -14.28
C LYS A 33 -17.30 22.52 -13.56
N VAL A 34 -16.15 21.94 -13.18
CA VAL A 34 -16.08 20.63 -12.51
C VAL A 34 -15.28 20.74 -11.21
N TYR A 35 -15.85 20.27 -10.11
CA TYR A 35 -15.18 20.12 -8.83
C TYR A 35 -14.65 18.69 -8.73
N GLN A 36 -13.32 18.52 -8.71
CA GLN A 36 -12.65 17.21 -8.78
C GLN A 36 -12.40 16.64 -7.39
N PHE A 37 -13.28 15.76 -6.91
CA PHE A 37 -13.13 15.04 -5.63
C PHE A 37 -12.90 13.52 -5.80
N GLY A 38 -12.83 13.04 -7.05
CA GLY A 38 -12.74 11.60 -7.36
C GLY A 38 -11.33 11.04 -7.32
N PHE A 39 -10.29 11.89 -7.40
CA PHE A 39 -8.89 11.45 -7.46
C PHE A 39 -8.10 12.09 -6.33
N GLY A 40 -7.73 11.26 -5.33
CA GLY A 40 -7.01 11.72 -4.13
C GLY A 40 -5.56 12.12 -4.41
N GLN A 41 -5.37 13.24 -5.08
CA GLN A 41 -4.05 13.84 -5.33
C GLN A 41 -3.85 15.04 -4.41
N SER A 42 -2.65 15.15 -3.80
CA SER A 42 -2.30 16.31 -2.98
C SER A 42 -2.40 17.61 -3.82
N PRO A 43 -3.01 18.67 -3.30
CA PRO A 43 -3.03 19.99 -3.94
C PRO A 43 -1.70 20.73 -3.75
N PHE A 44 -0.82 20.25 -2.88
CA PHE A 44 0.46 20.88 -2.56
C PHE A 44 1.57 20.37 -3.48
N PRO A 45 2.57 21.19 -3.80
CA PRO A 45 3.73 20.76 -4.57
C PRO A 45 4.56 19.72 -3.78
N VAL A 46 5.30 18.90 -4.50
CA VAL A 46 6.35 18.05 -3.90
C VAL A 46 7.38 18.96 -3.20
N PRO A 47 7.90 18.61 -2.01
CA PRO A 47 8.91 19.40 -1.32
C PRO A 47 10.11 19.70 -2.20
N GLU A 48 10.56 20.97 -2.17
CA GLU A 48 11.59 21.47 -3.10
C GLU A 48 12.91 20.74 -2.97
N THR A 49 13.33 20.35 -1.76
CA THR A 49 14.55 19.56 -1.52
C THR A 49 14.53 18.25 -2.29
N ILE A 50 13.37 17.56 -2.29
CA ILE A 50 13.17 16.30 -2.99
C ILE A 50 13.18 16.52 -4.51
N VAL A 51 12.52 17.60 -4.99
CA VAL A 51 12.52 17.99 -6.42
C VAL A 51 13.94 18.29 -6.89
N ASN A 52 14.71 19.04 -6.10
CA ASN A 52 16.09 19.39 -6.44
C ASN A 52 17.00 18.15 -6.46
N THR A 53 16.78 17.20 -5.56
CA THR A 53 17.49 15.92 -5.59
C THR A 53 17.14 15.10 -6.82
N LEU A 54 15.87 15.10 -7.26
CA LEU A 54 15.48 14.48 -8.52
C LEU A 54 16.21 15.10 -9.72
N LYS A 55 16.21 16.45 -9.81
CA LYS A 55 16.90 17.17 -10.89
C LYS A 55 18.38 16.84 -10.94
N LYS A 56 19.06 16.80 -9.79
CA LYS A 56 20.49 16.45 -9.68
C LYS A 56 20.79 15.02 -10.18
N ASN A 57 19.83 14.12 -10.07
CA ASN A 57 19.99 12.72 -10.44
C ASN A 57 19.31 12.33 -11.75
N ALA A 58 18.70 13.29 -12.48
CA ALA A 58 17.97 13.01 -13.72
C ALA A 58 18.84 12.38 -14.83
N HIS A 59 20.16 12.57 -14.79
CA HIS A 59 21.12 11.98 -15.72
C HIS A 59 21.40 10.49 -15.50
N ARG A 60 21.01 9.95 -14.36
CA ARG A 60 21.26 8.54 -14.01
C ARG A 60 20.38 7.62 -14.85
N LYS A 61 21.01 6.64 -15.48
CA LYS A 61 20.39 5.75 -16.47
C LYS A 61 20.58 4.27 -16.17
N GLU A 62 21.36 3.96 -15.18
CA GLU A 62 21.69 2.58 -14.79
C GLU A 62 20.50 1.84 -14.19
N TYR A 63 20.43 0.52 -14.41
CA TYR A 63 19.54 -0.35 -13.67
C TYR A 63 20.05 -0.53 -12.25
N LEU A 64 19.19 -0.30 -11.27
CA LEU A 64 19.48 -0.59 -9.87
C LEU A 64 19.17 -2.06 -9.53
N PRO A 65 19.61 -2.56 -8.36
CA PRO A 65 19.19 -3.88 -7.89
C PRO A 65 17.68 -4.04 -7.86
N ILE A 66 17.16 -5.24 -8.10
CA ILE A 66 15.73 -5.56 -8.10
C ILE A 66 15.00 -5.03 -6.85
N GLN A 67 15.63 -5.18 -5.69
CA GLN A 67 15.06 -4.67 -4.43
C GLN A 67 15.06 -3.13 -4.33
N GLY A 68 15.78 -2.44 -5.21
CA GLY A 68 16.00 -0.99 -5.16
C GLY A 68 17.31 -0.59 -4.49
N LEU A 69 17.56 0.71 -4.50
CA LEU A 69 18.78 1.34 -4.00
C LEU A 69 19.01 0.98 -2.51
N PRO A 70 20.19 0.42 -2.14
CA PRO A 70 20.45 0.00 -0.75
C PRO A 70 20.26 1.11 0.28
N GLU A 71 20.72 2.33 -0.01
CA GLU A 71 20.57 3.49 0.85
C GLU A 71 19.09 3.86 1.08
N LEU A 72 18.27 3.83 0.03
CA LEU A 72 16.84 4.07 0.16
C LEU A 72 16.17 3.02 1.05
N ARG A 73 16.51 1.75 0.87
CA ARG A 73 15.97 0.66 1.69
C ARG A 73 16.36 0.80 3.16
N GLU A 74 17.58 1.25 3.43
CA GLU A 74 18.06 1.54 4.79
C GLU A 74 17.29 2.69 5.43
N ASN A 75 17.08 3.80 4.70
CA ASN A 75 16.30 4.93 5.19
C ASN A 75 14.84 4.52 5.46
N ILE A 76 14.23 3.70 4.61
CA ILE A 76 12.88 3.16 4.86
C ILE A 76 12.87 2.24 6.07
N SER A 77 13.88 1.38 6.24
CA SER A 77 14.02 0.53 7.43
C SER A 77 14.05 1.37 8.71
N ASN A 78 14.90 2.41 8.75
CA ASN A 78 15.01 3.33 9.88
C ASN A 78 13.69 4.10 10.13
N TYR A 79 13.05 4.56 9.06
CA TYR A 79 11.73 5.21 9.12
C TYR A 79 10.68 4.30 9.77
N LEU A 80 10.62 3.03 9.37
CA LEU A 80 9.67 2.06 9.94
C LEU A 80 10.02 1.70 11.38
N ALA A 81 11.30 1.47 11.71
CA ALA A 81 11.75 1.15 13.06
C ALA A 81 11.36 2.27 14.05
N LYS A 82 11.60 3.54 13.68
CA LYS A 82 11.22 4.70 14.50
C LYS A 82 9.72 4.79 14.75
N ARG A 83 8.89 4.39 13.79
CA ARG A 83 7.44 4.54 13.85
C ARG A 83 6.72 3.35 14.46
N THR A 84 7.20 2.15 14.17
CA THR A 84 6.55 0.91 14.63
C THR A 84 7.18 0.33 15.89
N GLY A 85 8.42 0.71 16.21
CA GLY A 85 9.22 0.06 17.23
C GLY A 85 9.73 -1.33 16.82
N ASN A 86 9.52 -1.75 15.55
CA ASN A 86 9.92 -3.05 15.03
C ASN A 86 10.93 -2.90 13.91
N ASP A 87 11.82 -3.89 13.82
CA ASP A 87 12.86 -3.93 12.82
C ASP A 87 12.38 -4.69 11.57
N TYR A 88 12.26 -3.94 10.47
CA TYR A 88 12.16 -4.43 9.11
C TYR A 88 13.50 -4.15 8.41
N PRO A 89 14.47 -5.09 8.43
CA PRO A 89 15.81 -4.82 7.92
C PRO A 89 15.77 -4.48 6.44
N LYS A 90 16.74 -3.71 5.97
CA LYS A 90 16.82 -3.26 4.57
C LYS A 90 16.78 -4.41 3.55
N GLU A 91 17.23 -5.60 3.93
CA GLU A 91 17.17 -6.83 3.14
C GLU A 91 15.72 -7.31 2.92
N ASN A 92 14.80 -6.87 3.78
CA ASN A 92 13.38 -7.19 3.72
C ASN A 92 12.52 -6.06 3.14
N ILE A 93 13.14 -5.00 2.62
CA ILE A 93 12.46 -3.91 1.91
C ILE A 93 12.59 -4.13 0.40
N LEU A 94 11.45 -4.06 -0.29
CA LEU A 94 11.36 -4.09 -1.76
C LEU A 94 10.80 -2.76 -2.24
N ILE A 95 11.52 -2.04 -3.09
CA ILE A 95 11.05 -0.82 -3.74
C ILE A 95 10.17 -1.19 -4.93
N THR A 96 9.02 -0.53 -5.06
CA THR A 96 8.00 -0.87 -6.06
C THR A 96 7.49 0.37 -6.79
N PRO A 97 6.91 0.23 -8.01
CA PRO A 97 6.26 1.33 -8.72
C PRO A 97 4.96 1.84 -8.03
N GLY A 98 5.10 2.33 -6.79
CA GLY A 98 4.03 2.67 -5.87
C GLY A 98 3.54 1.47 -5.05
N SER A 99 2.84 1.73 -3.94
CA SER A 99 2.25 0.68 -3.07
C SER A 99 1.26 -0.22 -3.80
N LYS A 100 0.64 0.27 -4.87
CA LYS A 100 -0.29 -0.50 -5.70
C LYS A 100 0.36 -1.75 -6.30
N GLU A 101 1.58 -1.61 -6.83
CA GLU A 101 2.35 -2.73 -7.37
C GLU A 101 2.80 -3.69 -6.27
N ALA A 102 3.24 -3.16 -5.13
CA ALA A 102 3.59 -3.98 -3.96
C ALA A 102 2.47 -4.95 -3.57
N MET A 103 1.24 -4.46 -3.52
CA MET A 103 0.06 -5.28 -3.19
C MET A 103 -0.25 -6.31 -4.29
N LEU A 104 -0.15 -5.91 -5.57
CA LEU A 104 -0.36 -6.83 -6.69
C LEU A 104 0.62 -8.00 -6.66
N LEU A 105 1.90 -7.74 -6.40
CA LEU A 105 2.90 -8.81 -6.25
C LEU A 105 2.53 -9.80 -5.14
N ILE A 106 2.03 -9.29 -3.99
CA ILE A 106 1.56 -10.15 -2.90
C ILE A 106 0.40 -11.03 -3.38
N HIS A 107 -0.60 -10.46 -4.05
CA HIS A 107 -1.76 -11.21 -4.54
C HIS A 107 -1.34 -12.31 -5.54
N ILE A 108 -0.42 -12.01 -6.45
CA ILE A 108 0.08 -13.00 -7.42
C ILE A 108 0.88 -14.11 -6.74
N ALA A 109 1.70 -13.77 -5.73
CA ALA A 109 2.54 -14.75 -5.03
C ALA A 109 1.78 -15.59 -4.00
N PHE A 110 0.64 -15.09 -3.49
CA PHE A 110 -0.03 -15.68 -2.35
C PHE A 110 -0.96 -16.82 -2.73
N ASN A 111 -0.71 -17.99 -2.17
CA ASN A 111 -1.61 -19.13 -2.31
C ASN A 111 -2.60 -19.18 -1.14
N GLY A 112 -3.70 -18.45 -1.27
CA GLY A 112 -4.73 -18.36 -0.22
C GLY A 112 -5.87 -17.40 -0.57
N GLU A 113 -6.63 -17.02 0.45
CA GLU A 113 -7.84 -16.19 0.32
C GLU A 113 -7.68 -14.87 1.08
N ILE A 114 -8.43 -13.85 0.66
CA ILE A 114 -8.26 -12.47 1.15
C ILE A 114 -9.49 -12.03 1.92
N ILE A 115 -9.30 -11.47 3.11
CA ILE A 115 -10.36 -10.81 3.89
C ILE A 115 -10.18 -9.29 3.73
N ILE A 116 -11.24 -8.61 3.29
CA ILE A 116 -11.25 -7.15 3.08
C ILE A 116 -12.35 -6.53 3.94
N PRO A 117 -12.06 -5.68 4.93
CA PRO A 117 -13.06 -4.87 5.60
C PRO A 117 -13.76 -3.91 4.64
N ALA A 118 -15.09 -3.81 4.72
CA ALA A 118 -15.91 -2.89 3.93
C ALA A 118 -16.28 -1.65 4.79
N PRO A 119 -16.12 -0.40 4.26
CA PRO A 119 -15.66 -0.08 2.91
C PRO A 119 -14.14 -0.19 2.76
N GLY A 120 -13.69 -0.65 1.59
CA GLY A 120 -12.28 -0.76 1.22
C GLY A 120 -11.96 -0.06 -0.09
N TRP A 121 -10.67 0.17 -0.32
CA TRP A 121 -10.23 0.78 -1.57
C TRP A 121 -10.58 -0.10 -2.77
N VAL A 122 -11.12 0.53 -3.80
CA VAL A 122 -11.67 -0.12 -5.00
C VAL A 122 -10.71 -1.02 -5.78
N SER A 123 -9.42 -0.98 -5.49
CA SER A 123 -8.44 -1.82 -6.20
C SER A 123 -8.08 -3.11 -5.46
N TYR A 124 -8.48 -3.32 -4.21
CA TYR A 124 -8.11 -4.53 -3.47
C TYR A 124 -8.71 -5.78 -4.09
N GLU A 125 -10.02 -5.80 -4.32
CA GLU A 125 -10.69 -6.96 -4.92
C GLU A 125 -10.21 -7.24 -6.35
N PRO A 126 -10.12 -6.26 -7.29
CA PRO A 126 -9.58 -6.51 -8.62
C PRO A 126 -8.15 -7.06 -8.62
N GLN A 127 -7.29 -6.64 -7.69
CA GLN A 127 -5.95 -7.21 -7.58
C GLN A 127 -5.96 -8.66 -7.07
N ALA A 128 -6.84 -8.97 -6.11
CA ALA A 128 -7.03 -10.34 -5.65
C ALA A 128 -7.54 -11.24 -6.78
N GLU A 129 -8.46 -10.76 -7.63
CA GLU A 129 -8.94 -11.48 -8.82
C GLU A 129 -7.81 -11.75 -9.82
N ILE A 130 -6.93 -10.77 -10.07
CA ILE A 130 -5.73 -10.98 -10.93
C ILE A 130 -4.85 -12.09 -10.35
N GLY A 131 -4.65 -12.11 -9.04
CA GLY A 131 -3.91 -13.14 -8.33
C GLY A 131 -4.67 -14.47 -8.18
N SER A 132 -5.92 -14.54 -8.67
CA SER A 132 -6.81 -15.71 -8.48
C SER A 132 -7.11 -16.02 -7.00
N ASN A 133 -7.04 -15.03 -6.13
CA ASN A 133 -7.37 -15.16 -4.72
C ASN A 133 -8.88 -14.91 -4.52
N LYS A 134 -9.54 -15.79 -3.78
CA LYS A 134 -10.94 -15.58 -3.39
C LYS A 134 -11.04 -14.46 -2.34
N VAL A 135 -11.96 -13.53 -2.54
CA VAL A 135 -12.23 -12.41 -1.63
C VAL A 135 -13.39 -12.72 -0.70
N HIS A 136 -13.24 -12.34 0.56
CA HIS A 136 -14.26 -12.38 1.59
C HIS A 136 -14.41 -10.99 2.20
N TRP A 137 -15.47 -10.31 1.83
CA TRP A 137 -15.82 -9.03 2.42
C TRP A 137 -16.24 -9.21 3.89
N LEU A 138 -15.67 -8.37 4.75
CA LEU A 138 -16.01 -8.30 6.17
C LEU A 138 -16.75 -6.98 6.40
N GLU A 139 -18.07 -7.08 6.57
CA GLU A 139 -18.91 -5.92 6.86
C GLU A 139 -18.46 -5.23 8.14
N THR A 140 -18.42 -3.90 8.10
CA THR A 140 -18.14 -3.04 9.24
C THR A 140 -19.18 -1.94 9.36
N THR A 141 -19.22 -1.25 10.47
CA THR A 141 -20.22 -0.22 10.73
C THR A 141 -19.57 1.11 11.12
N ARG A 142 -20.34 2.17 11.04
CA ARG A 142 -19.93 3.51 11.49
C ARG A 142 -19.62 3.54 12.99
N GLU A 143 -20.39 2.80 13.78
CA GLU A 143 -20.26 2.69 15.24
C GLU A 143 -18.89 2.11 15.62
N ASN A 144 -18.37 1.20 14.79
CA ASN A 144 -17.04 0.62 14.92
C ASN A 144 -15.97 1.38 14.11
N ASN A 145 -16.26 2.64 13.76
CA ASN A 145 -15.33 3.49 13.02
C ASN A 145 -14.86 2.87 11.69
N TRP A 146 -15.73 2.09 11.03
CA TRP A 146 -15.46 1.40 9.76
C TRP A 146 -14.31 0.40 9.82
N PHE A 147 -14.04 -0.17 11.01
CA PHE A 147 -13.12 -1.30 11.22
C PHE A 147 -13.84 -2.44 11.93
N PRO A 148 -13.46 -3.69 11.65
CA PRO A 148 -14.04 -4.83 12.34
C PRO A 148 -13.60 -4.86 13.81
N THR A 149 -14.44 -5.38 14.67
CA THR A 149 -14.04 -5.84 16.00
C THR A 149 -13.27 -7.16 15.90
N GLY A 150 -12.53 -7.54 16.93
CA GLY A 150 -11.87 -8.85 16.97
C GLY A 150 -12.85 -10.01 16.90
N LYS A 151 -14.05 -9.86 17.48
CA LYS A 151 -15.12 -10.89 17.40
C LYS A 151 -15.62 -11.08 15.98
N GLU A 152 -15.83 -10.00 15.24
CA GLU A 152 -16.27 -10.04 13.84
C GLU A 152 -15.18 -10.66 12.94
N LEU A 153 -13.92 -10.26 13.13
CA LEU A 153 -12.79 -10.85 12.41
C LEU A 153 -12.68 -12.35 12.70
N GLU A 154 -12.76 -12.75 13.98
CA GLU A 154 -12.70 -14.15 14.37
C GLU A 154 -13.86 -14.97 13.77
N LYS A 155 -15.08 -14.42 13.79
CA LYS A 155 -16.26 -15.04 13.17
C LYS A 155 -16.04 -15.23 11.66
N LYS A 156 -15.49 -14.22 10.97
CA LYS A 156 -15.18 -14.29 9.53
C LYS A 156 -14.15 -15.37 9.25
N ILE A 157 -13.04 -15.42 9.97
CA ILE A 157 -12.00 -16.45 9.81
C ILE A 157 -12.59 -17.86 9.98
N LYS A 158 -13.43 -18.06 11.00
CA LYS A 158 -14.10 -19.35 11.24
C LYS A 158 -15.03 -19.74 10.10
N SER A 159 -15.76 -18.79 9.52
CA SER A 159 -16.69 -19.05 8.41
C SER A 159 -15.97 -19.35 7.09
N VAL A 160 -14.81 -18.77 6.86
CA VAL A 160 -13.98 -19.05 5.68
C VAL A 160 -13.27 -20.40 5.79
N GLY A 161 -12.80 -20.74 6.98
CA GLY A 161 -12.09 -21.99 7.28
C GLY A 161 -10.74 -21.74 7.98
N LYS A 162 -10.61 -22.28 9.19
CA LYS A 162 -9.46 -22.03 10.07
C LYS A 162 -8.11 -22.54 9.51
N ASN A 163 -8.15 -23.49 8.60
CA ASN A 163 -6.96 -24.16 8.04
C ASN A 163 -6.53 -23.54 6.69
N LYS A 164 -7.19 -22.49 6.25
CA LYS A 164 -6.83 -21.80 5.01
C LYS A 164 -5.74 -20.76 5.26
N ASN A 165 -4.89 -20.56 4.26
CA ASN A 165 -4.01 -19.40 4.25
C ASN A 165 -4.85 -18.15 4.00
N LEU A 166 -4.77 -17.18 4.90
CA LEU A 166 -5.56 -15.95 4.82
C LEU A 166 -4.66 -14.71 4.93
N ILE A 167 -4.99 -13.68 4.15
CA ILE A 167 -4.49 -12.31 4.36
C ILE A 167 -5.66 -11.43 4.75
N LEU A 168 -5.53 -10.68 5.85
CA LEU A 168 -6.36 -9.53 6.15
C LEU A 168 -5.73 -8.30 5.52
N ILE A 169 -6.45 -7.58 4.65
CA ILE A 169 -6.04 -6.25 4.20
C ILE A 169 -6.55 -5.22 5.20
N LEU A 170 -5.64 -4.43 5.76
CA LEU A 170 -5.98 -3.39 6.73
C LEU A 170 -5.39 -2.05 6.24
N ASN A 171 -6.26 -1.11 5.88
CA ASN A 171 -5.86 0.23 5.46
C ASN A 171 -6.24 1.24 6.54
N SER A 172 -5.24 1.81 7.22
CA SER A 172 -5.45 2.79 8.28
C SER A 172 -4.37 3.88 8.23
N PRO A 173 -4.75 5.15 8.04
CA PRO A 173 -6.10 5.68 7.78
C PRO A 173 -6.74 5.08 6.52
N ASN A 174 -8.07 4.90 6.57
CA ASN A 174 -8.81 4.15 5.54
C ASN A 174 -9.21 5.02 4.35
N ASN A 175 -9.14 4.47 3.17
CA ASN A 175 -9.82 4.95 1.98
C ASN A 175 -10.98 3.99 1.66
N PRO A 176 -12.27 4.44 1.68
CA PRO A 176 -12.70 5.85 1.53
C PRO A 176 -13.13 6.57 2.82
N SER A 177 -13.23 5.90 3.98
CA SER A 177 -13.89 6.48 5.16
C SER A 177 -13.09 7.60 5.86
N GLY A 178 -11.77 7.68 5.65
CA GLY A 178 -10.86 8.57 6.38
C GLY A 178 -10.63 8.16 7.85
N ALA A 179 -11.24 7.07 8.29
CA ALA A 179 -11.17 6.61 9.67
C ALA A 179 -9.81 6.00 10.01
N VAL A 180 -9.41 6.13 11.28
CA VAL A 180 -8.20 5.51 11.83
C VAL A 180 -8.62 4.33 12.72
N CYS A 181 -7.97 3.19 12.55
CA CYS A 181 -8.23 2.00 13.35
C CYS A 181 -7.75 2.20 14.79
N LYS A 182 -8.67 2.09 15.76
CA LYS A 182 -8.36 2.27 17.18
C LYS A 182 -8.14 0.95 17.92
N ASN A 183 -8.51 -0.17 17.33
CA ASN A 183 -8.47 -1.50 17.97
C ASN A 183 -7.44 -2.45 17.32
N LEU A 184 -6.31 -1.90 16.83
CA LEU A 184 -5.25 -2.67 16.18
C LEU A 184 -4.71 -3.82 17.04
N GLU A 185 -4.58 -3.62 18.35
CA GLU A 185 -4.11 -4.66 19.26
C GLU A 185 -5.08 -5.84 19.32
N GLU A 186 -6.39 -5.57 19.38
CA GLU A 186 -7.43 -6.60 19.36
C GLU A 186 -7.37 -7.42 18.06
N LEU A 187 -7.29 -6.73 16.92
CA LEU A 187 -7.17 -7.38 15.60
C LEU A 187 -5.88 -8.20 15.49
N ALA A 188 -4.77 -7.68 15.99
CA ALA A 188 -3.49 -8.37 16.02
C ALA A 188 -3.55 -9.66 16.87
N LYS A 189 -4.21 -9.64 18.03
CA LYS A 189 -4.43 -10.82 18.88
C LYS A 189 -5.19 -11.92 18.10
N VAL A 190 -6.23 -11.55 17.36
CA VAL A 190 -6.98 -12.49 16.52
C VAL A 190 -6.12 -13.00 15.37
N ALA A 191 -5.45 -12.10 14.63
CA ALA A 191 -4.57 -12.49 13.53
C ALA A 191 -3.47 -13.47 13.98
N LYS A 192 -2.85 -13.20 15.13
CA LYS A 192 -1.83 -14.06 15.74
C LYS A 192 -2.39 -15.42 16.16
N LYS A 193 -3.58 -15.45 16.77
CA LYS A 193 -4.26 -16.69 17.20
C LYS A 193 -4.51 -17.65 16.02
N TYR A 194 -4.90 -17.09 14.87
CA TYR A 194 -5.19 -17.87 13.67
C TYR A 194 -4.04 -17.92 12.66
N LYS A 195 -2.89 -17.32 12.99
CA LYS A 195 -1.69 -17.25 12.14
C LYS A 195 -1.98 -16.72 10.74
N ILE A 196 -2.94 -15.79 10.62
CA ILE A 196 -3.22 -15.13 9.34
C ILE A 196 -2.22 -14.01 9.10
N MET A 197 -1.87 -13.78 7.84
CA MET A 197 -1.05 -12.65 7.46
C MET A 197 -1.87 -11.37 7.45
N VAL A 198 -1.23 -10.23 7.67
CA VAL A 198 -1.84 -8.90 7.54
C VAL A 198 -1.08 -8.11 6.50
N LEU A 199 -1.80 -7.56 5.53
CA LEU A 199 -1.30 -6.55 4.61
C LEU A 199 -1.74 -5.19 5.12
N SER A 200 -0.85 -4.49 5.82
CA SER A 200 -1.08 -3.16 6.35
C SER A 200 -0.76 -2.12 5.28
N ASP A 201 -1.81 -1.59 4.63
CA ASP A 201 -1.66 -0.47 3.69
C ASP A 201 -1.63 0.84 4.46
N GLU A 202 -0.40 1.37 4.63
CA GLU A 202 -0.11 2.53 5.45
C GLU A 202 0.19 3.78 4.63
N ILE A 203 -0.30 3.84 3.39
CA ILE A 203 -0.03 4.94 2.45
C ILE A 203 -0.49 6.31 2.95
N TYR A 204 -1.42 6.36 3.92
CA TYR A 204 -1.99 7.60 4.48
C TYR A 204 -1.47 7.94 5.88
N THR A 205 -0.61 7.13 6.48
CA THR A 205 -0.19 7.28 7.89
C THR A 205 0.47 8.63 8.21
N ASP A 206 1.16 9.22 7.26
CA ASP A 206 1.78 10.55 7.43
C ASP A 206 0.80 11.73 7.27
N LEU A 207 -0.48 11.45 6.98
CA LEU A 207 -1.52 12.47 6.81
C LEU A 207 -2.49 12.54 8.00
N THR A 208 -2.15 11.95 9.15
CA THR A 208 -2.97 12.04 10.36
C THR A 208 -2.89 13.42 10.99
N PHE A 209 -4.05 13.98 11.37
CA PHE A 209 -4.13 15.32 11.97
C PHE A 209 -3.46 15.41 13.33
N ASN A 210 -3.47 14.32 14.11
CA ASN A 210 -2.93 14.28 15.48
C ASN A 210 -1.50 13.75 15.55
N ASN A 211 -0.82 13.56 14.43
CA ASN A 211 0.50 12.94 14.34
C ASN A 211 0.59 11.52 14.94
N GLU A 212 -0.56 10.88 15.16
CA GLU A 212 -0.60 9.52 15.67
C GLU A 212 -0.30 8.54 14.55
N TYR A 213 0.82 7.86 14.66
CA TYR A 213 1.14 6.73 13.80
C TYR A 213 0.79 5.44 14.50
N ASN A 214 -0.17 4.74 13.95
CA ASN A 214 -0.60 3.45 14.43
C ASN A 214 -0.45 2.39 13.33
N SER A 215 0.33 1.37 13.62
CA SER A 215 0.53 0.21 12.74
C SER A 215 0.19 -1.06 13.51
N ILE A 216 -0.49 -1.99 12.83
CA ILE A 216 -0.75 -3.31 13.41
C ILE A 216 0.54 -4.09 13.66
N SER A 217 1.61 -3.75 12.92
CA SER A 217 2.93 -4.36 13.10
C SER A 217 3.53 -4.11 14.49
N LYS A 218 3.09 -3.09 15.23
CA LYS A 218 3.47 -2.90 16.64
C LYS A 218 3.10 -4.09 17.52
N PHE A 219 2.02 -4.77 17.19
CA PHE A 219 1.43 -5.86 17.96
C PHE A 219 1.65 -7.23 17.32
N TYR A 220 1.87 -7.27 16.00
CA TYR A 220 2.03 -8.51 15.24
C TYR A 220 3.01 -8.35 14.08
N PRO A 221 4.31 -8.08 14.35
CA PRO A 221 5.32 -7.88 13.29
C PRO A 221 5.64 -9.15 12.52
N GLU A 222 5.41 -10.34 13.10
CA GLU A 222 5.87 -11.62 12.54
C GLU A 222 5.23 -11.97 11.20
N LEU A 223 3.99 -11.53 10.94
CA LEU A 223 3.26 -11.80 9.70
C LEU A 223 2.55 -10.55 9.15
N SER A 224 2.98 -9.35 9.51
CA SER A 224 2.44 -8.10 8.99
C SER A 224 3.36 -7.48 7.95
N PHE A 225 2.91 -7.47 6.69
CA PHE A 225 3.52 -6.66 5.63
C PHE A 225 3.12 -5.19 5.83
N ILE A 226 4.02 -4.27 5.47
CA ILE A 226 3.71 -2.85 5.43
C ILE A 226 3.91 -2.34 4.01
N THR A 227 2.93 -1.62 3.46
CA THR A 227 3.06 -0.87 2.21
C THR A 227 2.98 0.62 2.46
N GLY A 228 3.80 1.37 1.73
CA GLY A 228 3.84 2.82 1.79
C GLY A 228 4.42 3.43 0.52
N GLY A 229 4.68 4.72 0.54
CA GLY A 229 5.27 5.40 -0.61
C GLY A 229 5.05 6.91 -0.62
N LEU A 230 5.50 7.55 -1.69
CA LEU A 230 5.49 9.01 -1.84
C LEU A 230 4.17 9.57 -2.38
N SER A 231 3.22 8.71 -2.76
CA SER A 231 2.03 9.15 -3.51
C SER A 231 1.13 10.12 -2.77
N LYS A 232 1.07 10.03 -1.43
CA LYS A 232 0.11 10.79 -0.61
C LYS A 232 0.80 11.88 0.19
N TRP A 233 1.60 11.53 1.18
CA TRP A 233 2.24 12.51 2.05
C TRP A 233 3.21 13.45 1.31
N CYS A 234 3.90 12.96 0.29
CA CYS A 234 4.84 13.73 -0.52
C CYS A 234 4.18 14.41 -1.74
N GLY A 235 2.92 14.05 -2.07
CA GLY A 235 2.24 14.55 -3.26
C GLY A 235 2.81 14.02 -4.59
N ALA A 236 3.75 13.07 -4.55
CA ALA A 236 4.51 12.58 -5.70
C ALA A 236 3.90 11.32 -6.33
N GLY A 237 2.57 11.21 -6.39
CA GLY A 237 1.88 10.04 -6.91
C GLY A 237 2.28 9.66 -8.35
N GLY A 238 2.55 10.67 -9.19
CA GLY A 238 3.00 10.48 -10.58
C GLY A 238 4.43 9.95 -10.70
N TRP A 239 5.25 10.04 -9.65
CA TRP A 239 6.62 9.52 -9.65
C TRP A 239 6.70 8.01 -9.49
N ARG A 240 5.58 7.38 -9.14
CA ARG A 240 5.46 5.93 -9.04
C ARG A 240 6.52 5.28 -8.15
N LEU A 241 6.71 5.76 -6.93
CA LEU A 241 7.57 5.13 -5.94
C LEU A 241 6.80 4.76 -4.68
N GLY A 242 6.93 3.49 -4.32
CA GLY A 242 6.44 2.90 -3.08
C GLY A 242 7.41 1.84 -2.57
N PHE A 243 7.04 1.21 -1.48
CA PHE A 243 7.79 0.12 -0.90
C PHE A 243 6.88 -0.95 -0.31
N LEU A 244 7.43 -2.14 -0.17
CA LEU A 244 6.92 -3.24 0.60
C LEU A 244 7.94 -3.64 1.66
N ALA A 245 7.56 -3.60 2.93
CA ALA A 245 8.33 -4.19 4.02
C ALA A 245 7.76 -5.59 4.33
N VAL A 246 8.62 -6.58 4.24
CA VAL A 246 8.29 -7.99 4.40
C VAL A 246 8.75 -8.47 5.79
N PRO A 247 7.90 -9.18 6.56
CA PRO A 247 8.31 -9.74 7.85
C PRO A 247 9.55 -10.62 7.73
N LYS A 248 10.45 -10.55 8.72
CA LYS A 248 11.70 -11.34 8.75
C LYS A 248 11.48 -12.85 8.56
N LYS A 249 10.37 -13.38 9.07
CA LYS A 249 10.04 -14.81 8.95
C LYS A 249 9.64 -15.25 7.55
N LEU A 250 9.35 -14.32 6.64
CA LEU A 250 8.85 -14.61 5.29
C LEU A 250 9.93 -14.46 4.21
N THR A 251 11.15 -14.89 4.48
CA THR A 251 12.30 -14.78 3.56
C THR A 251 12.04 -15.51 2.22
N GLU A 252 11.46 -16.71 2.26
CA GLU A 252 11.13 -17.46 1.03
C GLU A 252 10.04 -16.76 0.22
N PHE A 253 9.06 -16.18 0.89
CA PHE A 253 8.03 -15.38 0.22
C PHE A 253 8.64 -14.13 -0.44
N LEU A 254 9.58 -13.46 0.24
CA LEU A 254 10.32 -12.33 -0.34
C LEU A 254 11.12 -12.74 -1.58
N LYS A 255 11.73 -13.93 -1.62
CA LYS A 255 12.41 -14.43 -2.83
C LYS A 255 11.44 -14.53 -4.00
N SER A 256 10.23 -15.06 -3.78
CA SER A 256 9.19 -15.13 -4.81
C SER A 256 8.76 -13.74 -5.29
N LEU A 257 8.59 -12.78 -4.37
CA LEU A 257 8.27 -11.39 -4.72
C LEU A 257 9.37 -10.73 -5.56
N LYS A 258 10.64 -11.00 -5.25
CA LYS A 258 11.78 -10.50 -6.04
C LYS A 258 11.81 -11.11 -7.43
N SER A 259 11.51 -12.40 -7.57
CA SER A 259 11.40 -13.05 -8.88
C SER A 259 10.27 -12.43 -9.71
N LEU A 260 9.09 -12.21 -9.11
CA LEU A 260 8.00 -11.52 -9.78
C LEU A 260 8.36 -10.08 -10.18
N ALA A 261 9.03 -9.34 -9.30
CA ALA A 261 9.50 -7.99 -9.59
C ALA A 261 10.47 -7.95 -10.77
N SER A 262 11.39 -8.93 -10.88
CA SER A 262 12.34 -9.02 -11.99
C SER A 262 11.65 -9.22 -13.33
N GLU A 263 10.57 -9.99 -13.36
CA GLU A 263 9.82 -10.31 -14.60
C GLU A 263 8.71 -9.31 -14.92
N SER A 264 8.38 -8.38 -13.98
CA SER A 264 7.34 -7.37 -14.21
C SER A 264 7.93 -6.00 -14.54
N TYR A 265 8.64 -5.37 -13.62
CA TYR A 265 9.16 -4.00 -13.79
C TYR A 265 10.69 -3.88 -13.67
N SER A 266 11.40 -4.98 -13.42
CA SER A 266 12.85 -5.06 -13.24
C SER A 266 13.36 -4.18 -12.09
N THR A 267 13.29 -2.86 -12.21
CA THR A 267 13.62 -1.89 -11.15
C THR A 267 12.77 -0.64 -11.29
N VAL A 268 12.54 0.07 -10.19
CA VAL A 268 11.89 1.36 -10.21
C VAL A 268 12.84 2.41 -10.79
N ASN A 269 12.29 3.44 -11.40
CA ASN A 269 13.02 4.56 -12.01
C ASN A 269 14.16 5.06 -11.12
N THR A 270 15.37 5.01 -11.63
CA THR A 270 16.61 5.31 -10.89
C THR A 270 16.65 6.72 -10.33
N PRO A 271 16.43 7.80 -11.10
CA PRO A 271 16.41 9.16 -10.55
C PRO A 271 15.41 9.34 -9.40
N THR A 272 14.24 8.69 -9.50
CA THR A 272 13.21 8.76 -8.46
C THR A 272 13.66 8.06 -7.17
N GLN A 273 14.40 6.95 -7.26
CA GLN A 273 14.93 6.30 -6.06
C GLN A 273 15.95 7.17 -5.33
N TYR A 274 16.84 7.85 -6.05
CA TYR A 274 17.77 8.81 -5.43
C TYR A 274 17.04 10.00 -4.78
N ALA A 275 16.01 10.54 -5.42
CA ALA A 275 15.17 11.57 -4.80
C ALA A 275 14.46 11.08 -3.54
N SER A 276 14.13 9.80 -3.50
CA SER A 276 13.45 9.18 -2.37
C SER A 276 14.37 8.89 -1.18
N VAL A 277 15.68 8.80 -1.39
CA VAL A 277 16.66 8.78 -0.29
C VAL A 277 16.48 10.03 0.56
N GLU A 278 16.43 11.21 -0.06
CA GLU A 278 16.16 12.49 0.61
C GLU A 278 14.80 12.49 1.31
N ALA A 279 13.76 11.96 0.65
CA ALA A 279 12.41 11.92 1.19
C ALA A 279 12.29 11.11 2.49
N TYR A 280 13.06 10.04 2.66
CA TYR A 280 13.06 9.18 3.85
C TYR A 280 14.22 9.44 4.83
N ALA A 281 15.20 10.26 4.46
CA ALA A 281 16.31 10.63 5.34
C ALA A 281 15.89 11.57 6.47
N HIS A 282 14.91 12.45 6.19
CA HIS A 282 14.48 13.51 7.10
C HIS A 282 12.97 13.44 7.39
N GLU A 283 12.58 13.82 8.61
CA GLU A 283 11.17 14.06 8.91
C GLU A 283 10.73 15.35 8.23
N HIS A 284 10.16 15.23 7.04
CA HIS A 284 9.58 16.38 6.34
C HIS A 284 8.27 16.79 7.03
N ASN A 285 8.37 17.59 8.08
CA ASN A 285 7.21 18.18 8.78
C ASN A 285 6.40 19.18 7.92
N LEU A 286 6.84 19.44 6.68
CA LEU A 286 6.27 20.46 5.80
C LEU A 286 4.80 20.21 5.43
N TYR A 287 4.37 18.94 5.35
CA TYR A 287 2.96 18.63 5.09
C TYR A 287 2.09 18.81 6.33
N LYS A 288 2.62 18.54 7.51
CA LYS A 288 1.89 18.72 8.78
C LYS A 288 1.53 20.18 9.04
N LEU A 289 2.32 21.12 8.52
CA LEU A 289 2.09 22.57 8.64
C LEU A 289 1.11 23.11 7.59
N LYS A 290 0.94 22.45 6.43
CA LYS A 290 0.08 22.92 5.33
C LYS A 290 -1.32 22.32 5.33
N VAL A 291 -1.54 21.21 6.04
CA VAL A 291 -2.84 20.53 6.19
C VAL A 291 -3.59 21.04 7.43
N ARG A 292 -2.97 21.86 8.25
CA ARG A 292 -3.60 22.65 9.32
C ARG A 292 -4.04 23.99 8.79
#